data_8cfc089a6f183ce19c5a09e2ddc44395
#
_entry.id   8cfc089a6f183ce19c5a09e2ddc44395
#
_cell.length_a   1.000
_cell.length_b   1.000
_cell.length_c   1.000
_cell.angle_alpha   90.00
_cell.angle_beta   90.00
_cell.angle_gamma   90.00
#
_symmetry.space_group_name_H-M   'P 1'
#
loop_
_entity.id
_entity.type
_entity.pdbx_description
1 polymer ?
#
loop_
_entity_poly.entity_id
_entity_poly.type
_entity_poly.pdbx_seq_one_letter_code
_entity_poly.pdbx_strand_id
1 'polypeptide(L)'
;LGRIQWAPVNRSRLVYFFWYSNPPEVLGRPLYHLFILVNHGGELSALADTADRAGMSCQVSIELHQLDENGVMPPDAVILDMSLLSQSEARLMIEECHDRRLPVVAAVPREAMVDYDPSLNPDEMLFSPVSEAELTARVGQAIYRVSGPAGPKLLKVGDLSIDQERYEVTVSGRRVALTYKEFQLLVLLASNPGRVYTREALLSQIWGYDYLGGTRTVDVHIRRLRSKVESPGHSFVETIWNVGYRFKAPA
;
A
#
# COMPACT_ATOMS: atom_id res chain seq x y z
N LEU A 1 -7.20 -13.45 24.16
CA LEU A 1 -5.86 -13.79 24.72
C LEU A 1 -5.11 -14.65 23.71
N GLY A 2 -4.54 -14.04 22.67
CA GLY A 2 -3.71 -14.68 21.66
C GLY A 2 -2.27 -14.79 22.17
N ARG A 3 -1.73 -16.00 22.16
CA ARG A 3 -0.34 -16.27 22.52
C ARG A 3 0.60 -15.76 21.42
N ILE A 4 1.57 -14.96 21.82
CA ILE A 4 2.72 -14.55 20.99
C ILE A 4 3.59 -15.80 20.78
N GLN A 5 3.74 -16.22 19.53
CA GLN A 5 4.66 -17.31 19.19
C GLN A 5 5.93 -16.68 18.60
N TRP A 6 7.05 -16.80 19.32
CA TRP A 6 8.37 -16.33 18.91
C TRP A 6 9.02 -17.41 18.04
N ALA A 7 9.39 -17.08 16.82
CA ALA A 7 10.30 -17.90 16.02
C ALA A 7 11.74 -17.35 16.18
N PRO A 8 12.73 -18.22 16.45
CA PRO A 8 14.12 -17.76 16.61
C PRO A 8 14.75 -17.49 15.24
N VAL A 9 15.04 -16.25 14.94
CA VAL A 9 15.85 -15.84 13.81
C VAL A 9 17.19 -15.32 14.28
N ASN A 10 18.22 -15.71 13.54
CA ASN A 10 19.65 -15.52 13.75
C ASN A 10 20.05 -14.14 14.27
N ARG A 11 20.97 -14.09 15.24
CA ARG A 11 21.35 -12.97 16.13
C ARG A 11 21.97 -11.71 15.50
N SER A 12 21.84 -11.47 14.20
CA SER A 12 22.45 -10.30 13.55
C SER A 12 21.49 -9.34 12.84
N ARG A 13 20.20 -9.65 12.78
CA ARG A 13 19.17 -8.73 12.23
C ARG A 13 17.82 -9.01 12.89
N LEU A 14 17.48 -8.23 13.91
CA LEU A 14 16.14 -8.22 14.48
C LEU A 14 15.21 -7.41 13.55
N VAL A 15 14.62 -8.08 12.58
CA VAL A 15 13.50 -7.56 11.81
C VAL A 15 12.23 -7.94 12.57
N TYR A 16 11.55 -6.98 13.16
CA TYR A 16 10.26 -7.21 13.79
C TYR A 16 9.17 -7.23 12.73
N PHE A 17 8.83 -8.41 12.22
CA PHE A 17 7.59 -8.62 11.47
C PHE A 17 6.44 -8.73 12.46
N PHE A 18 5.68 -7.66 12.67
CA PHE A 18 4.35 -7.76 13.26
C PHE A 18 3.34 -8.10 12.17
N TRP A 19 3.11 -9.38 11.96
CA TRP A 19 1.95 -9.85 11.21
C TRP A 19 0.81 -10.07 12.19
N TYR A 20 -0.17 -9.17 12.22
CA TYR A 20 -1.46 -9.47 12.81
C TYR A 20 -2.22 -10.39 11.85
N SER A 21 -2.10 -11.70 12.08
CA SER A 21 -2.96 -12.69 11.44
C SER A 21 -4.31 -12.70 12.17
N ASN A 22 -5.33 -12.37 11.42
CA ASN A 22 -6.76 -12.23 11.67
C ASN A 22 -7.20 -10.88 12.25
N PRO A 23 -7.60 -9.93 11.36
CA PRO A 23 -8.61 -8.98 11.79
C PRO A 23 -9.90 -9.79 12.08
N PRO A 24 -10.69 -9.41 13.11
CA PRO A 24 -12.00 -9.98 13.29
C PRO A 24 -12.78 -9.79 11.98
N GLU A 25 -13.61 -10.79 11.61
CA GLU A 25 -14.53 -10.72 10.48
C GLU A 25 -15.53 -9.57 10.68
N VAL A 26 -15.06 -8.34 10.51
CA VAL A 26 -15.89 -7.16 10.33
C VAL A 26 -15.69 -6.76 8.88
N LEU A 27 -16.75 -6.89 8.11
CA LEU A 27 -16.93 -6.40 6.75
C LEU A 27 -16.27 -5.02 6.56
N GLY A 28 -15.04 -4.97 6.04
CA GLY A 28 -14.40 -3.72 5.70
C GLY A 28 -12.90 -3.89 5.44
N ARG A 29 -12.45 -3.39 4.31
CA ARG A 29 -11.04 -3.16 3.99
C ARG A 29 -10.48 -2.20 5.03
N PRO A 30 -9.20 -2.33 5.47
CA PRO A 30 -8.58 -1.27 6.26
C PRO A 30 -8.71 0.07 5.52
N LEU A 31 -9.01 1.13 6.25
CA LEU A 31 -9.24 2.47 5.69
C LEU A 31 -8.05 2.94 4.85
N TYR A 32 -6.83 2.68 5.36
CA TYR A 32 -5.55 2.91 4.68
C TYR A 32 -4.56 1.82 5.04
N HIS A 33 -3.56 1.60 4.17
CA HIS A 33 -2.38 0.80 4.45
C HIS A 33 -1.19 1.73 4.70
N LEU A 34 -0.63 1.68 5.91
CA LEU A 34 0.43 2.59 6.33
C LEU A 34 1.78 1.87 6.42
N PHE A 35 2.84 2.57 6.08
CA PHE A 35 4.20 2.15 6.37
C PHE A 35 4.78 3.10 7.43
N ILE A 36 5.04 2.57 8.62
CA ILE A 36 5.51 3.36 9.76
C ILE A 36 7.00 3.12 9.92
N LEU A 37 7.79 4.16 9.68
CA LEU A 37 9.22 4.17 9.90
C LEU A 37 9.54 4.64 11.31
N VAL A 38 10.28 3.82 12.03
CA VAL A 38 10.71 4.07 13.41
C VAL A 38 12.19 3.78 13.53
N ASN A 39 12.85 4.40 14.51
CA ASN A 39 14.24 4.08 14.83
C ASN A 39 14.30 2.97 15.91
N HIS A 40 15.47 2.33 16.06
CA HIS A 40 15.76 1.33 17.08
C HIS A 40 15.46 1.84 18.49
N GLY A 41 14.34 1.40 19.09
CA GLY A 41 13.99 1.68 20.49
C GLY A 41 12.86 2.66 20.76
N GLY A 42 12.18 3.18 19.72
CA GLY A 42 11.01 4.05 19.90
C GLY A 42 9.77 3.32 20.43
N GLU A 43 8.81 4.06 20.98
CA GLU A 43 7.48 3.56 21.38
C GLU A 43 6.64 3.15 20.15
N LEU A 44 7.10 2.12 19.49
CA LEU A 44 6.52 1.53 18.28
C LEU A 44 5.04 1.19 18.41
N SER A 45 4.61 0.86 19.64
CA SER A 45 3.29 0.28 19.85
C SER A 45 2.18 1.32 19.76
N ALA A 46 2.38 2.53 20.27
CA ALA A 46 1.28 3.50 20.46
C ALA A 46 0.71 4.02 19.13
N LEU A 47 1.54 4.29 18.14
CA LEU A 47 1.09 4.78 16.84
C LEU A 47 0.48 3.66 15.98
N ALA A 48 1.13 2.49 15.98
CA ALA A 48 0.61 1.31 15.29
C ALA A 48 -0.70 0.82 15.92
N ASP A 49 -0.79 0.79 17.25
CA ASP A 49 -2.03 0.46 17.97
C ASP A 49 -3.15 1.48 17.68
N THR A 50 -2.81 2.76 17.53
CA THR A 50 -3.78 3.81 17.17
C THR A 50 -4.26 3.63 15.73
N ALA A 51 -3.37 3.25 14.81
CA ALA A 51 -3.73 2.97 13.43
C ALA A 51 -4.67 1.75 13.32
N ASP A 52 -4.38 0.68 14.08
CA ASP A 52 -5.23 -0.51 14.12
C ASP A 52 -6.63 -0.20 14.66
N ARG A 53 -6.72 0.55 15.78
CA ARG A 53 -8.02 1.01 16.31
C ARG A 53 -8.78 1.93 15.35
N ALA A 54 -8.05 2.70 14.53
CA ALA A 54 -8.64 3.52 13.46
C ALA A 54 -9.07 2.73 12.23
N GLY A 55 -8.90 1.39 12.23
CA GLY A 55 -9.25 0.52 11.11
C GLY A 55 -8.26 0.59 9.95
N MET A 56 -7.02 1.00 10.20
CA MET A 56 -5.93 1.01 9.22
C MET A 56 -5.05 -0.21 9.41
N SER A 57 -4.51 -0.77 8.32
CA SER A 57 -3.42 -1.74 8.42
C SER A 57 -2.08 -1.02 8.41
N CYS A 58 -1.10 -1.51 9.15
CA CYS A 58 0.22 -0.91 9.15
C CYS A 58 1.33 -1.96 9.08
N GLN A 59 2.40 -1.61 8.39
CA GLN A 59 3.68 -2.28 8.45
C GLN A 59 4.66 -1.35 9.15
N VAL A 60 5.38 -1.87 10.14
CA VAL A 60 6.38 -1.10 10.89
C VAL A 60 7.77 -1.55 10.48
N SER A 61 8.65 -0.60 10.19
CA SER A 61 10.01 -0.86 9.75
C SER A 61 10.98 0.18 10.30
N ILE A 62 12.27 -0.16 10.25
CA ILE A 62 13.38 0.74 10.59
C ILE A 62 14.08 1.29 9.34
N GLU A 63 13.77 0.77 8.17
CA GLU A 63 14.46 1.09 6.91
C GLU A 63 13.45 1.25 5.76
N LEU A 64 13.59 2.34 5.02
CA LEU A 64 12.69 2.67 3.92
C LEU A 64 12.81 1.68 2.74
N HIS A 65 14.01 1.10 2.53
CA HIS A 65 14.23 0.14 1.43
C HIS A 65 13.36 -1.13 1.55
N GLN A 66 12.82 -1.44 2.72
CA GLN A 66 11.89 -2.55 2.89
C GLN A 66 10.56 -2.35 2.15
N LEU A 67 10.25 -1.14 1.69
CA LEU A 67 9.15 -0.89 0.73
C LEU A 67 9.36 -1.61 -0.61
N ASP A 68 10.61 -1.89 -0.98
CA ASP A 68 10.98 -2.52 -2.25
C ASP A 68 11.09 -4.04 -2.13
N GLU A 69 10.95 -4.59 -0.93
CA GLU A 69 10.99 -6.04 -0.73
C GLU A 69 9.77 -6.70 -1.40
N ASN A 70 10.05 -7.81 -2.08
CA ASN A 70 9.01 -8.55 -2.78
C ASN A 70 7.95 -9.05 -1.79
N GLY A 71 6.70 -8.70 -2.05
CA GLY A 71 5.55 -9.09 -1.24
C GLY A 71 5.00 -8.01 -0.32
N VAL A 72 5.69 -6.88 -0.16
CA VAL A 72 5.17 -5.71 0.56
C VAL A 72 4.10 -5.03 -0.30
N MET A 73 2.93 -4.82 0.29
CA MET A 73 1.86 -4.05 -0.35
C MET A 73 2.28 -2.58 -0.37
N PRO A 74 2.23 -1.87 -1.51
CA PRO A 74 2.55 -0.45 -1.53
C PRO A 74 1.64 0.29 -0.55
N PRO A 75 2.22 1.10 0.36
CA PRO A 75 1.42 1.83 1.34
C PRO A 75 0.67 2.99 0.67
N ASP A 76 -0.44 3.38 1.28
CA ASP A 76 -1.17 4.59 0.91
C ASP A 76 -0.45 5.86 1.44
N ALA A 77 0.28 5.73 2.56
CA ALA A 77 1.13 6.78 3.13
C ALA A 77 2.25 6.20 4.00
N VAL A 78 3.33 6.96 4.13
CA VAL A 78 4.45 6.69 5.04
C VAL A 78 4.35 7.60 6.24
N ILE A 79 4.51 7.05 7.45
CA ILE A 79 4.61 7.84 8.68
C ILE A 79 6.05 7.75 9.19
N LEU A 80 6.69 8.90 9.40
CA LEU A 80 8.01 9.01 9.98
C LEU A 80 7.91 9.37 11.46
N ASP A 81 8.40 8.51 12.34
CA ASP A 81 8.55 8.86 13.76
C ASP A 81 9.78 9.75 13.94
N MET A 82 9.51 11.03 14.20
CA MET A 82 10.55 12.07 14.35
C MET A 82 11.22 12.06 15.72
N SER A 83 10.79 11.22 16.65
CA SER A 83 11.31 11.23 18.03
C SER A 83 12.78 10.82 18.11
N LEU A 84 13.26 10.02 17.17
CA LEU A 84 14.60 9.43 17.16
C LEU A 84 15.38 9.65 15.85
N LEU A 85 14.81 10.38 14.90
CA LEU A 85 15.47 10.73 13.64
C LEU A 85 16.20 12.06 13.80
N SER A 86 17.45 12.12 13.32
CA SER A 86 18.08 13.41 13.10
C SER A 86 17.40 14.16 11.95
N GLN A 87 17.53 15.48 11.92
CA GLN A 87 16.95 16.29 10.83
C GLN A 87 17.51 15.90 9.46
N SER A 88 18.77 15.48 9.37
CA SER A 88 19.38 15.01 8.12
C SER A 88 18.81 13.69 7.65
N GLU A 89 18.59 12.73 8.54
CA GLU A 89 17.94 11.44 8.20
C GLU A 89 16.48 11.65 7.77
N ALA A 90 15.73 12.45 8.52
CA ALA A 90 14.36 12.79 8.19
C ALA A 90 14.24 13.44 6.80
N ARG A 91 15.15 14.37 6.47
CA ARG A 91 15.19 15.03 5.16
C ARG A 91 15.37 14.02 4.04
N LEU A 92 16.37 13.14 4.15
CA LEU A 92 16.63 12.11 3.13
C LEU A 92 15.43 11.18 2.94
N MET A 93 14.77 10.77 4.02
CA MET A 93 13.60 9.91 3.96
C MET A 93 12.39 10.61 3.33
N ILE A 94 12.18 11.89 3.64
CA ILE A 94 11.09 12.68 3.05
C ILE A 94 11.35 12.88 1.54
N GLU A 95 12.56 13.26 1.15
CA GLU A 95 12.95 13.41 -0.26
C GLU A 95 12.73 12.10 -1.03
N GLU A 96 13.16 10.96 -0.49
CA GLU A 96 12.96 9.66 -1.11
C GLU A 96 11.47 9.29 -1.23
N CYS A 97 10.64 9.61 -0.24
CA CYS A 97 9.18 9.43 -0.33
C CYS A 97 8.58 10.31 -1.43
N HIS A 98 8.99 11.56 -1.54
CA HIS A 98 8.51 12.48 -2.56
C HIS A 98 8.91 12.03 -3.97
N ASP A 99 10.15 11.55 -4.17
CA ASP A 99 10.62 10.98 -5.44
C ASP A 99 9.77 9.78 -5.88
N ARG A 100 9.28 9.01 -4.93
CA ARG A 100 8.37 7.88 -5.15
C ARG A 100 6.89 8.28 -5.23
N ARG A 101 6.56 9.56 -5.03
CA ARG A 101 5.18 10.08 -4.90
C ARG A 101 4.38 9.40 -3.80
N LEU A 102 5.06 9.04 -2.72
CA LEU A 102 4.44 8.49 -1.52
C LEU A 102 4.11 9.63 -0.55
N PRO A 103 2.85 9.77 -0.12
CA PRO A 103 2.47 10.72 0.92
C PRO A 103 3.26 10.45 2.20
N VAL A 104 3.87 11.50 2.76
CA VAL A 104 4.67 11.38 3.98
C VAL A 104 4.09 12.23 5.10
N VAL A 105 3.89 11.61 6.26
CA VAL A 105 3.39 12.25 7.48
C VAL A 105 4.48 12.20 8.55
N ALA A 106 4.88 13.35 9.07
CA ALA A 106 5.84 13.44 10.17
C ALA A 106 5.13 13.37 11.52
N ALA A 107 5.40 12.32 12.32
CA ALA A 107 4.91 12.20 13.69
C ALA A 107 5.94 12.85 14.64
N VAL A 108 5.61 14.05 15.14
CA VAL A 108 6.49 14.88 15.95
C VAL A 108 6.04 14.85 17.40
N PRO A 109 6.93 14.52 18.37
CA PRO A 109 6.61 14.72 19.78
C PRO A 109 6.32 16.20 20.06
N ARG A 110 5.31 16.49 20.90
CA ARG A 110 4.95 17.87 21.22
C ARG A 110 6.09 18.68 21.80
N GLU A 111 6.97 18.02 22.54
CA GLU A 111 8.15 18.60 23.16
C GLU A 111 9.22 19.01 22.12
N ALA A 112 9.28 18.30 21.00
CA ALA A 112 10.24 18.54 19.93
C ALA A 112 9.79 19.63 18.92
N MET A 113 8.58 20.19 19.07
CA MET A 113 8.07 21.23 18.18
C MET A 113 8.93 22.50 18.14
N VAL A 114 9.58 22.83 19.25
CA VAL A 114 10.40 24.06 19.37
C VAL A 114 11.61 24.00 18.43
N ASP A 115 12.18 22.82 18.25
CA ASP A 115 13.37 22.56 17.44
C ASP A 115 13.04 22.01 16.04
N TYR A 116 11.77 21.97 15.67
CA TYR A 116 11.36 21.44 14.38
C TYR A 116 11.81 22.33 13.22
N ASP A 117 12.49 21.74 12.25
CA ASP A 117 12.90 22.44 11.02
C ASP A 117 11.77 22.45 9.97
N PRO A 118 11.13 23.60 9.70
CA PRO A 118 10.07 23.69 8.70
C PRO A 118 10.52 23.34 7.27
N SER A 119 11.84 23.39 7.00
CA SER A 119 12.38 23.07 5.68
C SER A 119 12.33 21.58 5.33
N LEU A 120 12.03 20.72 6.30
CA LEU A 120 11.79 19.28 6.06
C LEU A 120 10.59 19.03 5.16
N ASN A 121 9.56 19.89 5.25
CA ASN A 121 8.42 19.93 4.35
C ASN A 121 7.75 18.56 4.10
N PRO A 122 7.33 17.80 5.14
CA PRO A 122 6.47 16.63 4.95
C PRO A 122 5.10 17.06 4.40
N ASP A 123 4.35 16.13 3.81
CA ASP A 123 3.02 16.45 3.29
C ASP A 123 2.02 16.78 4.41
N GLU A 124 2.20 16.19 5.60
CA GLU A 124 1.38 16.50 6.78
C GLU A 124 2.16 16.20 8.08
N MET A 125 1.64 16.68 9.20
CA MET A 125 2.24 16.49 10.52
C MET A 125 1.23 15.95 11.52
N LEU A 126 1.71 15.08 12.41
CA LEU A 126 1.01 14.57 13.58
C LEU A 126 1.76 14.98 14.85
N PHE A 127 1.04 15.21 15.92
CA PHE A 127 1.64 15.51 17.23
C PHE A 127 1.32 14.42 18.22
N SER A 128 2.35 13.66 18.64
CA SER A 128 2.17 12.59 19.63
C SER A 128 1.91 13.15 21.04
N PRO A 129 1.00 12.51 21.82
CA PRO A 129 0.14 11.39 21.45
C PRO A 129 -1.00 11.80 20.52
N VAL A 130 -1.33 10.95 19.54
CA VAL A 130 -2.33 11.21 18.51
C VAL A 130 -3.61 10.40 18.75
N SER A 131 -4.78 10.99 18.50
CA SER A 131 -6.06 10.29 18.51
C SER A 131 -6.34 9.59 17.16
N GLU A 132 -7.21 8.57 17.17
CA GLU A 132 -7.65 7.84 15.97
C GLU A 132 -8.24 8.80 14.91
N ALA A 133 -9.07 9.77 15.36
CA ALA A 133 -9.68 10.74 14.47
C ALA A 133 -8.65 11.69 13.84
N GLU A 134 -7.66 12.13 14.60
CA GLU A 134 -6.58 12.99 14.10
C GLU A 134 -5.69 12.22 13.11
N LEU A 135 -5.30 11.00 13.45
CA LEU A 135 -4.52 10.14 12.56
C LEU A 135 -5.23 9.95 11.22
N THR A 136 -6.53 9.60 11.27
CA THR A 136 -7.35 9.42 10.06
C THR A 136 -7.40 10.69 9.21
N ALA A 137 -7.67 11.83 9.84
CA ALA A 137 -7.79 13.11 9.14
C ALA A 137 -6.45 13.54 8.50
N ARG A 138 -5.33 13.41 9.22
CA ARG A 138 -4.01 13.83 8.74
C ARG A 138 -3.47 12.92 7.65
N VAL A 139 -3.62 11.61 7.79
CA VAL A 139 -3.28 10.65 6.73
C VAL A 139 -4.10 10.93 5.47
N GLY A 140 -5.42 11.09 5.61
CA GLY A 140 -6.28 11.47 4.48
C GLY A 140 -5.87 12.79 3.82
N GLN A 141 -5.44 13.79 4.61
CA GLN A 141 -4.98 15.07 4.10
C GLN A 141 -3.64 14.96 3.34
N ALA A 142 -2.68 14.16 3.85
CA ALA A 142 -1.41 13.89 3.16
C ALA A 142 -1.67 13.20 1.81
N ILE A 143 -2.50 12.16 1.80
CA ILE A 143 -2.89 11.47 0.57
C ILE A 143 -3.54 12.45 -0.43
N TYR A 144 -4.44 13.31 0.07
CA TYR A 144 -5.09 14.32 -0.77
C TYR A 144 -4.10 15.31 -1.39
N ARG A 145 -3.07 15.75 -0.64
CA ARG A 145 -2.06 16.71 -1.14
C ARG A 145 -1.22 16.13 -2.26
N VAL A 146 -0.81 14.87 -2.13
CA VAL A 146 0.06 14.21 -3.12
C VAL A 146 -0.73 13.67 -4.31
N SER A 147 -1.90 13.09 -4.05
CA SER A 147 -2.73 12.43 -5.08
C SER A 147 -3.79 13.34 -5.69
N GLY A 148 -3.97 14.55 -5.13
CA GLY A 148 -5.06 15.47 -5.50
C GLY A 148 -6.38 15.04 -4.86
N PRO A 149 -7.51 15.69 -5.22
CA PRO A 149 -8.81 15.28 -4.74
C PRO A 149 -9.01 13.81 -5.11
N ALA A 150 -8.74 12.93 -4.14
CA ALA A 150 -9.18 11.56 -4.22
C ALA A 150 -10.71 11.59 -4.12
N GLY A 151 -11.32 11.86 -5.25
CA GLY A 151 -12.60 11.27 -5.53
C GLY A 151 -12.40 9.76 -5.34
N PRO A 152 -13.47 8.96 -5.20
CA PRO A 152 -13.36 7.52 -5.01
C PRO A 152 -12.23 7.02 -5.89
N LYS A 153 -11.35 6.11 -5.38
CA LYS A 153 -10.21 5.54 -6.15
C LYS A 153 -10.75 4.90 -7.44
N LEU A 154 -11.28 5.74 -8.29
CA LEU A 154 -11.96 5.41 -9.52
C LEU A 154 -10.94 5.47 -10.64
N LEU A 155 -10.37 4.32 -10.94
CA LEU A 155 -9.55 4.18 -12.13
C LEU A 155 -10.47 4.12 -13.36
N LYS A 156 -10.35 5.11 -14.24
CA LYS A 156 -11.04 5.10 -15.54
C LYS A 156 -10.02 4.97 -16.66
N VAL A 157 -10.17 3.94 -17.47
CA VAL A 157 -9.36 3.73 -18.67
C VAL A 157 -10.29 3.35 -19.82
N GLY A 158 -10.56 4.32 -20.69
CA GLY A 158 -11.58 4.15 -21.72
C GLY A 158 -12.97 3.94 -21.09
N ASP A 159 -13.60 2.86 -21.44
CA ASP A 159 -14.93 2.46 -20.92
C ASP A 159 -14.86 1.54 -19.68
N LEU A 160 -13.65 1.19 -19.24
CA LEU A 160 -13.42 0.49 -17.97
C LEU A 160 -13.39 1.50 -16.82
N SER A 161 -14.19 1.24 -15.78
CA SER A 161 -14.18 2.00 -14.52
C SER A 161 -14.05 1.03 -13.36
N ILE A 162 -13.08 1.28 -12.48
CA ILE A 162 -12.77 0.44 -11.32
C ILE A 162 -12.90 1.30 -10.07
N ASP A 163 -13.94 1.06 -9.29
CA ASP A 163 -14.11 1.66 -7.97
C ASP A 163 -13.41 0.77 -6.93
N GLN A 164 -12.26 1.24 -6.46
CA GLN A 164 -11.45 0.47 -5.53
C GLN A 164 -12.02 0.47 -4.11
N GLU A 165 -12.83 1.46 -3.75
CA GLU A 165 -13.46 1.53 -2.43
C GLU A 165 -14.65 0.57 -2.34
N ARG A 166 -15.44 0.50 -3.40
CA ARG A 166 -16.63 -0.37 -3.45
C ARG A 166 -16.36 -1.74 -4.01
N TYR A 167 -15.14 -2.02 -4.47
CA TYR A 167 -14.80 -3.24 -5.22
C TYR A 167 -15.69 -3.45 -6.44
N GLU A 168 -16.09 -2.39 -7.09
CA GLU A 168 -16.95 -2.43 -8.24
C GLU A 168 -16.17 -2.19 -9.52
N VAL A 169 -16.45 -3.01 -10.52
CA VAL A 169 -15.90 -2.86 -11.87
C VAL A 169 -17.04 -2.72 -12.85
N THR A 170 -16.96 -1.72 -13.71
CA THR A 170 -17.89 -1.55 -14.82
C THR A 170 -17.13 -1.45 -16.13
N VAL A 171 -17.67 -2.06 -17.17
CA VAL A 171 -17.19 -1.96 -18.55
C VAL A 171 -18.35 -1.48 -19.40
N SER A 172 -18.16 -0.37 -20.12
CA SER A 172 -19.23 0.28 -20.89
C SER A 172 -20.52 0.49 -20.09
N GLY A 173 -20.38 0.88 -18.79
CA GLY A 173 -21.47 1.11 -17.85
C GLY A 173 -22.14 -0.17 -17.30
N ARG A 174 -21.69 -1.37 -17.69
CA ARG A 174 -22.22 -2.64 -17.17
C ARG A 174 -21.32 -3.16 -16.05
N ARG A 175 -21.92 -3.51 -14.92
CA ARG A 175 -21.20 -4.08 -13.76
C ARG A 175 -20.67 -5.48 -14.10
N VAL A 176 -19.39 -5.71 -13.75
CA VAL A 176 -18.70 -6.98 -13.94
C VAL A 176 -18.33 -7.57 -12.59
N ALA A 177 -18.77 -8.80 -12.31
CA ALA A 177 -18.45 -9.50 -11.07
C ALA A 177 -17.08 -10.18 -11.17
N LEU A 178 -16.11 -9.68 -10.43
CA LEU A 178 -14.77 -10.25 -10.30
C LEU A 178 -14.60 -10.97 -8.95
N THR A 179 -13.79 -12.01 -8.92
CA THR A 179 -13.28 -12.55 -7.66
C THR A 179 -12.24 -11.59 -7.10
N TYR A 180 -11.93 -11.70 -5.80
CA TYR A 180 -10.96 -10.82 -5.15
C TYR A 180 -9.58 -10.81 -5.86
N LYS A 181 -9.07 -11.98 -6.25
CA LYS A 181 -7.77 -12.09 -6.96
C LYS A 181 -7.82 -11.53 -8.39
N GLU A 182 -8.93 -11.67 -9.09
CA GLU A 182 -9.13 -11.05 -10.40
C GLU A 182 -9.21 -9.52 -10.27
N PHE A 183 -9.88 -9.02 -9.23
CA PHE A 183 -9.95 -7.60 -8.94
C PHE A 183 -8.57 -7.02 -8.63
N GLN A 184 -7.80 -7.66 -7.73
CA GLN A 184 -6.45 -7.22 -7.40
C GLN A 184 -5.53 -7.18 -8.63
N LEU A 185 -5.58 -8.22 -9.49
CA LEU A 185 -4.82 -8.23 -10.75
C LEU A 185 -5.22 -7.08 -11.67
N LEU A 186 -6.51 -6.82 -11.81
CA LEU A 186 -7.01 -5.73 -12.66
C LEU A 186 -6.56 -4.37 -12.13
N VAL A 187 -6.69 -4.13 -10.82
CA VAL A 187 -6.25 -2.89 -10.19
C VAL A 187 -4.76 -2.67 -10.39
N LEU A 188 -3.92 -3.68 -10.08
CA LEU A 188 -2.46 -3.57 -10.22
C LEU A 188 -2.05 -3.22 -11.65
N LEU A 189 -2.60 -3.92 -12.62
CA LEU A 189 -2.29 -3.71 -14.04
C LEU A 189 -2.82 -2.35 -14.54
N ALA A 190 -4.06 -1.99 -14.21
CA ALA A 190 -4.71 -0.76 -14.66
C ALA A 190 -4.14 0.50 -13.99
N SER A 191 -3.59 0.39 -12.79
CA SER A 191 -2.89 1.51 -12.12
C SER A 191 -1.56 1.85 -12.78
N ASN A 192 -1.01 0.95 -13.60
CA ASN A 192 0.28 1.13 -14.26
C ASN A 192 0.21 0.78 -15.77
N PRO A 193 -0.55 1.55 -16.57
CA PRO A 193 -0.70 1.26 -17.99
C PRO A 193 0.66 1.29 -18.70
N GLY A 194 0.87 0.34 -19.60
CA GLY A 194 2.12 0.21 -20.36
C GLY A 194 3.25 -0.52 -19.63
N ARG A 195 3.18 -0.65 -18.29
CA ARG A 195 4.18 -1.38 -17.52
C ARG A 195 4.02 -2.90 -17.70
N VAL A 196 5.13 -3.58 -17.97
CA VAL A 196 5.17 -5.05 -18.08
C VAL A 196 5.46 -5.64 -16.70
N TYR A 197 4.63 -6.58 -16.28
CA TYR A 197 4.82 -7.38 -15.07
C TYR A 197 5.15 -8.82 -15.46
N THR A 198 6.19 -9.40 -14.86
CA THR A 198 6.47 -10.82 -15.02
C THR A 198 5.45 -11.67 -14.27
N ARG A 199 5.35 -12.96 -14.63
CA ARG A 199 4.44 -13.89 -13.94
C ARG A 199 4.81 -14.04 -12.47
N GLU A 200 6.10 -14.08 -12.17
CA GLU A 200 6.65 -14.18 -10.83
C GLU A 200 6.30 -12.94 -10.01
N ALA A 201 6.47 -11.74 -10.58
CA ALA A 201 6.12 -10.49 -9.93
C ALA A 201 4.62 -10.42 -9.61
N LEU A 202 3.75 -10.80 -10.56
CA LEU A 202 2.30 -10.86 -10.34
C LEU A 202 1.92 -11.90 -9.29
N LEU A 203 2.56 -13.07 -9.30
CA LEU A 203 2.32 -14.11 -8.31
C LEU A 203 2.66 -13.62 -6.91
N SER A 204 3.88 -13.09 -6.74
CA SER A 204 4.35 -12.57 -5.47
C SER A 204 3.47 -11.43 -4.94
N GLN A 205 3.14 -10.43 -5.79
CA GLN A 205 2.36 -9.26 -5.37
C GLN A 205 0.90 -9.56 -5.04
N ILE A 206 0.29 -10.55 -5.71
CA ILE A 206 -1.14 -10.84 -5.54
C ILE A 206 -1.41 -12.01 -4.59
N TRP A 207 -0.53 -13.04 -4.57
CA TRP A 207 -0.71 -14.22 -3.72
C TRP A 207 0.23 -14.26 -2.52
N GLY A 208 1.27 -13.41 -2.51
CA GLY A 208 2.29 -13.39 -1.47
C GLY A 208 3.47 -14.31 -1.77
N TYR A 209 4.57 -14.08 -1.06
CA TYR A 209 5.84 -14.78 -1.28
C TYR A 209 5.77 -16.26 -0.88
N ASP A 210 4.96 -16.58 0.12
CA ASP A 210 4.82 -17.95 0.66
C ASP A 210 3.82 -18.81 -0.12
N TYR A 211 3.31 -18.30 -1.24
CA TYR A 211 2.37 -19.06 -2.03
C TYR A 211 3.05 -20.24 -2.74
N LEU A 212 2.68 -21.47 -2.35
CA LEU A 212 3.26 -22.71 -2.87
C LEU A 212 2.83 -23.09 -4.29
N GLY A 213 1.93 -22.31 -4.90
CA GLY A 213 1.48 -22.55 -6.29
C GLY A 213 2.41 -21.93 -7.32
N GLY A 214 2.47 -22.54 -8.49
CA GLY A 214 3.30 -22.05 -9.60
C GLY A 214 2.71 -20.84 -10.33
N THR A 215 3.53 -20.18 -11.15
CA THR A 215 3.18 -18.98 -11.96
C THR A 215 1.99 -19.21 -12.90
N ARG A 216 1.66 -20.47 -13.20
CA ARG A 216 0.48 -20.84 -13.99
C ARG A 216 -0.84 -20.39 -13.36
N THR A 217 -0.85 -20.17 -12.04
CA THR A 217 -1.98 -19.58 -11.32
C THR A 217 -2.33 -18.19 -11.88
N VAL A 218 -1.32 -17.40 -12.20
CA VAL A 218 -1.49 -16.07 -12.80
C VAL A 218 -2.18 -16.20 -14.16
N ASP A 219 -1.70 -17.10 -15.02
CA ASP A 219 -2.26 -17.29 -16.36
C ASP A 219 -3.76 -17.68 -16.32
N VAL A 220 -4.13 -18.53 -15.37
CA VAL A 220 -5.54 -18.95 -15.17
C VAL A 220 -6.40 -17.74 -14.75
N HIS A 221 -5.92 -16.91 -13.83
CA HIS A 221 -6.69 -15.75 -13.36
C HIS A 221 -6.74 -14.64 -14.41
N ILE A 222 -5.67 -14.40 -15.15
CA ILE A 222 -5.69 -13.49 -16.31
C ILE A 222 -6.69 -13.95 -17.37
N ARG A 223 -6.73 -15.23 -17.69
CA ARG A 223 -7.71 -15.78 -18.63
C ARG A 223 -9.15 -15.54 -18.16
N ARG A 224 -9.44 -15.81 -16.86
CA ARG A 224 -10.74 -15.56 -16.26
C ARG A 224 -11.10 -14.08 -16.22
N LEU A 225 -10.14 -13.23 -15.86
CA LEU A 225 -10.29 -11.78 -15.86
C LEU A 225 -10.69 -11.29 -17.27
N ARG A 226 -9.90 -11.65 -18.28
CA ARG A 226 -10.19 -11.29 -19.69
C ARG A 226 -11.59 -11.72 -20.12
N SER A 227 -11.99 -12.93 -19.82
CA SER A 227 -13.33 -13.43 -20.20
C SER A 227 -14.48 -12.64 -19.58
N LYS A 228 -14.22 -11.87 -18.52
CA LYS A 228 -15.22 -11.05 -17.82
C LYS A 228 -15.20 -9.59 -18.24
N VAL A 229 -14.03 -9.03 -18.50
CA VAL A 229 -13.86 -7.58 -18.77
C VAL A 229 -13.62 -7.27 -20.25
N GLU A 230 -13.23 -8.25 -21.07
CA GLU A 230 -12.93 -8.05 -22.50
C GLU A 230 -14.04 -8.59 -23.40
N SER A 231 -14.15 -8.01 -24.59
CA SER A 231 -15.07 -8.43 -25.65
C SER A 231 -14.37 -8.35 -27.01
N PRO A 232 -14.94 -8.95 -28.07
CA PRO A 232 -14.38 -8.83 -29.42
C PRO A 232 -14.16 -7.35 -29.80
N GLY A 233 -12.90 -6.99 -30.12
CA GLY A 233 -12.50 -5.62 -30.41
C GLY A 233 -12.13 -4.76 -29.21
N HIS A 234 -12.37 -5.22 -27.98
CA HIS A 234 -12.09 -4.52 -26.73
C HIS A 234 -11.21 -5.38 -25.81
N SER A 235 -9.93 -5.08 -25.72
CA SER A 235 -9.00 -5.80 -24.84
C SER A 235 -8.17 -4.82 -24.01
N PHE A 236 -8.08 -5.09 -22.71
CA PHE A 236 -7.37 -4.27 -21.73
C PHE A 236 -6.01 -4.85 -21.37
N VAL A 237 -5.89 -6.18 -21.29
CA VAL A 237 -4.67 -6.85 -20.84
C VAL A 237 -3.98 -7.52 -22.03
N GLU A 238 -2.71 -7.21 -22.22
CA GLU A 238 -1.88 -7.78 -23.28
C GLU A 238 -0.91 -8.81 -22.72
N THR A 239 -0.69 -9.89 -23.46
CA THR A 239 0.35 -10.89 -23.14
C THR A 239 1.66 -10.47 -23.79
N ILE A 240 2.68 -10.32 -22.99
CA ILE A 240 4.06 -10.19 -23.47
C ILE A 240 4.69 -11.58 -23.44
N TRP A 241 4.87 -12.14 -24.61
CA TRP A 241 5.31 -13.53 -24.78
C TRP A 241 6.61 -13.80 -24.02
N ASN A 242 6.67 -14.93 -23.33
CA ASN A 242 7.76 -15.38 -22.47
C ASN A 242 8.11 -14.46 -21.29
N VAL A 243 7.41 -13.34 -21.08
CA VAL A 243 7.64 -12.39 -19.98
C VAL A 243 6.46 -12.40 -19.00
N GLY A 244 5.29 -11.95 -19.45
CA GLY A 244 4.14 -11.79 -18.53
C GLY A 244 3.01 -11.00 -19.15
N TYR A 245 2.53 -9.99 -18.43
CA TYR A 245 1.32 -9.26 -18.78
C TYR A 245 1.50 -7.75 -18.60
N ARG A 246 0.74 -6.98 -19.38
CA ARG A 246 0.71 -5.53 -19.35
C ARG A 246 -0.72 -5.05 -19.55
N PHE A 247 -1.12 -3.97 -18.87
CA PHE A 247 -2.33 -3.23 -19.22
C PHE A 247 -2.02 -2.32 -20.41
N LYS A 248 -2.90 -2.28 -21.42
CA LYS A 248 -2.72 -1.42 -22.59
C LYS A 248 -2.76 0.04 -22.17
N ALA A 249 -1.80 0.83 -22.62
CA ALA A 249 -1.87 2.27 -22.47
C ALA A 249 -3.08 2.80 -23.25
N PRO A 250 -3.81 3.79 -22.72
CA PRO A 250 -4.81 4.49 -23.53
C PRO A 250 -4.13 5.11 -24.75
N ALA A 251 -4.79 4.99 -25.89
CA ALA A 251 -4.33 5.62 -27.14
C ALA A 251 -4.47 7.14 -27.07
#